data_8109d2e1100992a257be14fb28524096
#
_entry.id   8109d2e1100992a257be14fb28524096
#
_cell.length_a   1.000
_cell.length_b   1.000
_cell.length_c   1.000
_cell.angle_alpha   90.00
_cell.angle_beta   90.00
_cell.angle_gamma   90.00
#
_symmetry.space_group_name_H-M   'P 1'
#
loop_
_entity.id
_entity.type
_entity.pdbx_description
1 polymer ?
#
loop_
_entity_poly.entity_id
_entity_poly.type
_entity_poly.pdbx_seq_one_letter_code
_entity_poly.pdbx_strand_id
1 'polypeptide(L)'
;MDKVKTKYGEFTACNDASDLRKKYRCPVEYHLNGNIKSIYLQEPEEISLPEGKFQAELITFYEDGNIKRLFPLYGQLSSYWSVEDEIVNAPGYVFTVGDRELNIRPQCIYFYPSGKIRSITLWPGDQITVNTPKGPVTTKLGIEFFEDKKIRSIEPAFGTIFKTEYGDAKPFMVRKHMLHSEDASARFDEDGNLLSFTTLQTRVEADGKIYKAGDYRSPLIIYLGKGSVGLRGANDLNVWFDTQHTEVRFS
;
A
#
# COMPACT_ATOMS: atom_id res chain seq x y z
N MET A 1 -18.25 5.90 -29.15
CA MET A 1 -17.52 5.50 -27.92
C MET A 1 -16.23 4.87 -28.37
N ASP A 2 -15.09 5.40 -27.90
CA ASP A 2 -13.79 4.92 -28.34
C ASP A 2 -13.46 3.61 -27.63
N LYS A 3 -13.34 2.56 -28.41
CA LYS A 3 -12.94 1.25 -27.93
C LYS A 3 -11.42 1.12 -27.96
N VAL A 4 -10.86 0.68 -26.84
CA VAL A 4 -9.42 0.55 -26.63
C VAL A 4 -9.09 -0.93 -26.50
N LYS A 5 -8.25 -1.44 -27.41
CA LYS A 5 -7.80 -2.84 -27.40
C LYS A 5 -6.56 -3.00 -26.53
N THR A 6 -6.60 -4.00 -25.66
CA THR A 6 -5.47 -4.44 -24.85
C THR A 6 -5.34 -5.96 -24.94
N LYS A 7 -4.32 -6.54 -24.34
CA LYS A 7 -4.20 -8.00 -24.24
C LYS A 7 -5.22 -8.64 -23.27
N TYR A 8 -5.93 -7.83 -22.47
CA TYR A 8 -6.95 -8.28 -21.51
C TYR A 8 -8.37 -8.13 -22.06
N GLY A 9 -8.54 -7.58 -23.23
CA GLY A 9 -9.83 -7.35 -23.87
C GLY A 9 -9.92 -6.00 -24.55
N GLU A 10 -11.13 -5.68 -24.97
CA GLU A 10 -11.51 -4.41 -25.58
C GLU A 10 -12.38 -3.65 -24.60
N PHE A 11 -11.98 -2.44 -24.21
CA PHE A 11 -12.62 -1.61 -23.19
C PHE A 11 -13.22 -0.36 -23.78
N THR A 12 -14.34 0.11 -23.22
CA THR A 12 -14.96 1.37 -23.61
C THR A 12 -14.43 2.51 -22.75
N ALA A 13 -13.64 3.40 -23.36
CA ALA A 13 -13.10 4.57 -22.67
C ALA A 13 -14.19 5.59 -22.33
N CYS A 14 -14.04 6.29 -21.22
CA CYS A 14 -14.98 7.28 -20.73
C CYS A 14 -14.97 8.54 -21.62
N ASN A 15 -16.10 8.78 -22.33
CA ASN A 15 -16.28 9.93 -23.18
C ASN A 15 -17.49 10.79 -22.79
N ASP A 16 -18.27 10.38 -21.77
CA ASP A 16 -19.43 11.11 -21.33
C ASP A 16 -19.05 12.22 -20.35
N ALA A 17 -19.02 13.45 -20.84
CA ALA A 17 -18.77 14.65 -20.03
C ALA A 17 -19.97 15.03 -19.13
N SER A 18 -21.12 14.38 -19.27
CA SER A 18 -22.28 14.60 -18.40
C SER A 18 -22.17 13.89 -17.06
N ASP A 19 -21.37 12.83 -16.95
CA ASP A 19 -21.09 12.15 -15.69
C ASP A 19 -20.22 13.04 -14.79
N LEU A 20 -20.82 13.61 -13.76
CA LEU A 20 -20.15 14.52 -12.82
C LEU A 20 -19.01 13.84 -12.04
N ARG A 21 -19.03 12.51 -11.88
CA ARG A 21 -17.94 11.73 -11.25
C ARG A 21 -16.69 11.71 -12.14
N LYS A 22 -16.84 11.79 -13.46
CA LYS A 22 -15.78 11.55 -14.44
C LYS A 22 -15.43 12.77 -15.30
N LYS A 23 -16.10 13.88 -15.10
CA LYS A 23 -16.12 15.07 -15.97
C LYS A 23 -14.77 15.59 -16.46
N TYR A 24 -13.72 15.46 -15.67
CA TYR A 24 -12.39 16.01 -16.00
C TYR A 24 -11.33 14.93 -16.17
N ARG A 25 -11.71 13.70 -16.47
CA ARG A 25 -10.78 12.59 -16.63
C ARG A 25 -10.29 12.49 -18.06
N CYS A 26 -9.01 12.21 -18.23
CA CYS A 26 -8.45 11.86 -19.53
C CYS A 26 -8.83 10.40 -19.83
N PRO A 27 -9.60 10.12 -20.91
CA PRO A 27 -10.08 8.78 -21.19
C PRO A 27 -8.96 7.75 -21.33
N VAL A 28 -7.88 8.11 -22.02
CA VAL A 28 -6.73 7.23 -22.26
C VAL A 28 -5.44 8.04 -22.13
N GLU A 29 -4.50 7.57 -21.35
CA GLU A 29 -3.15 8.10 -21.29
C GLU A 29 -2.16 7.09 -21.88
N TYR A 30 -1.06 7.60 -22.43
CA TYR A 30 -0.01 6.81 -23.03
C TYR A 30 1.34 7.04 -22.37
N HIS A 31 2.15 6.00 -22.32
CA HIS A 31 3.57 6.08 -21.99
C HIS A 31 4.36 6.78 -23.13
N LEU A 32 5.58 7.18 -22.84
CA LEU A 32 6.45 7.81 -23.85
C LEU A 32 6.75 6.89 -25.04
N ASN A 33 6.71 5.58 -24.86
CA ASN A 33 6.88 4.58 -25.92
C ASN A 33 5.61 4.34 -26.76
N GLY A 34 4.52 5.08 -26.50
CA GLY A 34 3.25 4.97 -27.19
C GLY A 34 2.31 3.87 -26.68
N ASN A 35 2.74 3.03 -25.73
CA ASN A 35 1.88 2.03 -25.12
C ASN A 35 0.89 2.68 -24.14
N ILE A 36 -0.26 2.06 -23.96
CA ILE A 36 -1.30 2.55 -23.05
C ILE A 36 -0.75 2.58 -21.63
N LYS A 37 -0.92 3.72 -20.95
CA LYS A 37 -0.56 3.93 -19.55
C LYS A 37 -1.76 3.79 -18.62
N SER A 38 -2.92 4.31 -19.03
CA SER A 38 -4.17 4.19 -18.28
C SER A 38 -5.38 4.28 -19.19
N ILE A 39 -6.46 3.62 -18.76
CA ILE A 39 -7.79 3.73 -19.39
C ILE A 39 -8.79 4.03 -18.28
N TYR A 40 -9.51 5.13 -18.40
CA TYR A 40 -10.72 5.40 -17.67
C TYR A 40 -11.92 4.77 -18.40
N LEU A 41 -12.65 3.91 -17.72
CA LEU A 41 -13.79 3.21 -18.33
C LEU A 41 -15.06 4.03 -18.18
N GLN A 42 -15.95 3.91 -19.18
CA GLN A 42 -17.28 4.53 -19.15
C GLN A 42 -18.13 3.96 -18.02
N GLU A 43 -18.13 2.65 -17.88
CA GLU A 43 -18.75 1.90 -16.79
C GLU A 43 -17.73 0.94 -16.20
N PRO A 44 -17.87 0.52 -14.93
CA PRO A 44 -17.01 -0.53 -14.38
C PRO A 44 -17.14 -1.81 -15.20
N GLU A 45 -16.01 -2.33 -15.70
CA GLU A 45 -15.96 -3.59 -16.46
C GLU A 45 -15.23 -4.69 -15.69
N GLU A 46 -15.68 -5.94 -15.85
CA GLU A 46 -15.02 -7.10 -15.23
C GLU A 46 -13.78 -7.50 -16.01
N ILE A 47 -12.66 -7.66 -15.31
CA ILE A 47 -11.38 -8.10 -15.85
C ILE A 47 -11.02 -9.43 -15.22
N SER A 48 -10.77 -10.44 -16.08
CA SER A 48 -10.29 -11.76 -15.62
C SER A 48 -8.76 -11.80 -15.59
N LEU A 49 -8.22 -12.08 -14.44
CA LEU A 49 -6.78 -12.22 -14.17
C LEU A 49 -6.50 -13.59 -13.52
N PRO A 50 -5.24 -14.05 -13.49
CA PRO A 50 -4.88 -15.30 -12.79
C PRO A 50 -5.28 -15.32 -11.31
N GLU A 51 -5.27 -14.15 -10.66
CA GLU A 51 -5.61 -14.00 -9.24
C GLU A 51 -7.12 -13.85 -8.97
N GLY A 52 -7.95 -13.79 -10.01
CA GLY A 52 -9.40 -13.66 -9.88
C GLY A 52 -10.03 -12.71 -10.89
N LYS A 53 -11.32 -12.47 -10.69
CA LYS A 53 -12.10 -11.53 -11.49
C LYS A 53 -12.37 -10.26 -10.69
N PHE A 54 -12.05 -9.12 -11.27
CA PHE A 54 -12.17 -7.83 -10.62
C PHE A 54 -12.88 -6.83 -11.51
N GLN A 55 -13.77 -6.04 -10.95
CA GLN A 55 -14.29 -4.87 -11.64
C GLN A 55 -13.24 -3.76 -11.64
N ALA A 56 -13.22 -2.94 -12.68
CA ALA A 56 -12.39 -1.76 -12.73
C ALA A 56 -13.12 -0.61 -13.42
N GLU A 57 -12.99 0.57 -12.90
CA GLU A 57 -13.38 1.85 -13.48
C GLU A 57 -12.15 2.62 -14.00
N LEU A 58 -10.97 2.33 -13.42
CA LEU A 58 -9.68 2.77 -13.94
C LEU A 58 -8.71 1.58 -13.96
N ILE A 59 -8.06 1.42 -15.11
CA ILE A 59 -6.98 0.45 -15.31
C ILE A 59 -5.69 1.22 -15.60
N THR A 60 -4.61 0.87 -14.92
CA THR A 60 -3.28 1.37 -15.29
C THR A 60 -2.39 0.21 -15.73
N PHE A 61 -1.42 0.52 -16.59
CA PHE A 61 -0.54 -0.48 -17.20
C PHE A 61 0.94 -0.13 -16.97
N TYR A 62 1.77 -1.12 -16.96
CA TYR A 62 3.20 -0.99 -17.15
C TYR A 62 3.52 -0.69 -18.63
N GLU A 63 4.75 -0.27 -18.91
CA GLU A 63 5.21 0.04 -20.28
C GLU A 63 5.16 -1.17 -21.23
N ASP A 64 5.18 -2.40 -20.70
CA ASP A 64 5.05 -3.65 -21.46
C ASP A 64 3.59 -4.07 -21.70
N GLY A 65 2.63 -3.25 -21.25
CA GLY A 65 1.20 -3.48 -21.38
C GLY A 65 0.64 -4.48 -20.35
N ASN A 66 1.41 -4.95 -19.35
CA ASN A 66 0.86 -5.67 -18.22
C ASN A 66 0.04 -4.75 -17.33
N ILE A 67 -1.06 -5.26 -16.75
CA ILE A 67 -1.84 -4.48 -15.78
C ILE A 67 -0.95 -4.16 -14.58
N LYS A 68 -0.97 -2.87 -14.20
CA LYS A 68 -0.25 -2.35 -13.05
C LYS A 68 -1.19 -2.17 -11.87
N ARG A 69 -2.31 -1.46 -12.06
CA ARG A 69 -3.29 -1.24 -11.00
C ARG A 69 -4.70 -1.30 -11.54
N LEU A 70 -5.60 -1.82 -10.73
CA LEU A 70 -7.04 -1.74 -10.90
C LEU A 70 -7.64 -0.91 -9.77
N PHE A 71 -8.53 -0.01 -10.14
CA PHE A 71 -9.37 0.74 -9.22
C PHE A 71 -10.81 0.33 -9.50
N PRO A 72 -11.45 -0.46 -8.62
CA PRO A 72 -12.83 -0.90 -8.82
C PRO A 72 -13.80 0.27 -9.00
N LEU A 73 -13.60 1.32 -8.22
CA LEU A 73 -14.25 2.62 -8.38
C LEU A 73 -13.18 3.71 -8.34
N TYR A 74 -13.39 4.75 -9.13
CA TYR A 74 -12.47 5.88 -9.18
C TYR A 74 -13.19 7.17 -9.61
N GLY A 75 -14.13 7.61 -8.80
CA GLY A 75 -14.86 8.85 -9.02
C GLY A 75 -14.03 10.09 -8.73
N GLN A 76 -14.47 11.22 -9.24
CA GLN A 76 -13.93 12.52 -8.87
C GLN A 76 -14.62 13.02 -7.62
N LEU A 77 -13.88 13.24 -6.54
CA LEU A 77 -14.42 13.82 -5.33
C LEU A 77 -14.82 15.27 -5.57
N SER A 78 -16.02 15.63 -5.15
CA SER A 78 -16.59 16.97 -5.32
C SER A 78 -17.56 17.28 -4.16
N SER A 79 -18.18 18.45 -4.17
CA SER A 79 -19.25 18.76 -3.22
C SER A 79 -20.51 17.89 -3.38
N TYR A 80 -20.63 17.18 -4.50
CA TYR A 80 -21.78 16.31 -4.84
C TYR A 80 -21.45 14.82 -4.74
N TRP A 81 -20.16 14.45 -4.61
CA TRP A 81 -19.71 13.07 -4.56
C TRP A 81 -18.50 12.97 -3.63
N SER A 82 -18.64 12.28 -2.53
CA SER A 82 -17.64 12.14 -1.47
C SER A 82 -16.93 10.78 -1.51
N VAL A 83 -15.94 10.60 -0.65
CA VAL A 83 -15.30 9.30 -0.41
C VAL A 83 -16.32 8.30 0.15
N GLU A 84 -17.21 8.76 1.01
CA GLU A 84 -18.25 7.95 1.63
C GLU A 84 -19.23 7.39 0.57
N ASP A 85 -19.59 8.19 -0.44
CA ASP A 85 -20.43 7.75 -1.55
C ASP A 85 -19.74 6.67 -2.39
N GLU A 86 -18.42 6.78 -2.62
CA GLU A 86 -17.64 5.74 -3.27
C GLU A 86 -17.60 4.45 -2.44
N ILE A 87 -17.31 4.54 -1.14
CA ILE A 87 -17.19 3.40 -0.24
C ILE A 87 -18.49 2.58 -0.18
N VAL A 88 -19.64 3.23 -0.17
CA VAL A 88 -20.96 2.55 -0.13
C VAL A 88 -21.15 1.65 -1.37
N ASN A 89 -20.65 2.07 -2.53
CA ASN A 89 -20.79 1.36 -3.80
C ASN A 89 -19.59 0.43 -4.11
N ALA A 90 -18.54 0.43 -3.28
CA ALA A 90 -17.33 -0.33 -3.52
C ALA A 90 -17.58 -1.85 -3.48
N PRO A 91 -17.22 -2.60 -4.52
CA PRO A 91 -17.38 -4.05 -4.54
C PRO A 91 -16.41 -4.74 -3.58
N GLY A 92 -16.87 -5.82 -2.96
CA GLY A 92 -16.05 -6.70 -2.13
C GLY A 92 -15.55 -7.91 -2.91
N TYR A 93 -14.34 -8.35 -2.59
CA TYR A 93 -13.71 -9.55 -3.14
C TYR A 93 -13.12 -10.41 -2.05
N VAL A 94 -13.08 -11.71 -2.28
CA VAL A 94 -12.42 -12.65 -1.36
C VAL A 94 -10.96 -12.78 -1.79
N PHE A 95 -10.05 -12.44 -0.86
CA PHE A 95 -8.61 -12.60 -1.02
C PHE A 95 -8.07 -13.62 -0.03
N THR A 96 -7.19 -14.49 -0.51
CA THR A 96 -6.42 -15.36 0.38
C THR A 96 -5.19 -14.60 0.89
N VAL A 97 -5.13 -14.39 2.20
CA VAL A 97 -4.01 -13.72 2.89
C VAL A 97 -3.45 -14.67 3.95
N GLY A 98 -2.29 -15.24 3.68
CA GLY A 98 -1.74 -16.34 4.48
C GLY A 98 -2.65 -17.57 4.41
N ASP A 99 -3.18 -17.99 5.55
CA ASP A 99 -4.06 -19.14 5.74
C ASP A 99 -5.57 -18.78 5.79
N ARG A 100 -5.93 -17.52 5.53
CA ARG A 100 -7.30 -17.02 5.67
C ARG A 100 -7.85 -16.43 4.39
N GLU A 101 -9.12 -16.62 4.21
CA GLU A 101 -9.92 -15.87 3.23
C GLU A 101 -10.52 -14.63 3.92
N LEU A 102 -10.28 -13.47 3.33
CA LEU A 102 -10.77 -12.18 3.81
C LEU A 102 -11.62 -11.52 2.73
N ASN A 103 -12.82 -11.11 3.09
CA ASN A 103 -13.63 -10.26 2.21
C ASN A 103 -13.16 -8.81 2.37
N ILE A 104 -12.57 -8.26 1.32
CA ILE A 104 -11.98 -6.93 1.30
C ILE A 104 -12.63 -6.10 0.21
N ARG A 105 -12.96 -4.85 0.50
CA ARG A 105 -13.34 -3.82 -0.46
C ARG A 105 -12.11 -3.00 -0.80
N PRO A 106 -11.39 -3.29 -1.89
CA PRO A 106 -10.19 -2.56 -2.23
C PRO A 106 -10.51 -1.21 -2.86
N GLN A 107 -9.80 -0.16 -2.45
CA GLN A 107 -9.71 1.07 -3.21
C GLN A 107 -8.83 0.87 -4.45
N CYS A 108 -7.75 0.10 -4.31
CA CYS A 108 -6.82 -0.20 -5.38
C CYS A 108 -6.20 -1.60 -5.19
N ILE A 109 -6.06 -2.32 -6.28
CA ILE A 109 -5.29 -3.57 -6.35
C ILE A 109 -4.09 -3.31 -7.25
N TYR A 110 -2.89 -3.51 -6.73
CA TYR A 110 -1.64 -3.37 -7.48
C TYR A 110 -1.04 -4.74 -7.79
N PHE A 111 -0.55 -4.92 -9.00
CA PHE A 111 0.00 -6.18 -9.49
C PHE A 111 1.50 -6.05 -9.79
N TYR A 112 2.22 -7.12 -9.63
CA TYR A 112 3.53 -7.29 -10.23
C TYR A 112 3.43 -7.43 -11.77
N PRO A 113 4.49 -7.20 -12.53
CA PRO A 113 4.50 -7.50 -13.97
C PRO A 113 4.16 -8.96 -14.29
N SER A 114 4.38 -9.88 -13.36
CA SER A 114 3.98 -11.29 -13.45
C SER A 114 2.47 -11.52 -13.39
N GLY A 115 1.67 -10.50 -13.03
CA GLY A 115 0.22 -10.59 -12.82
C GLY A 115 -0.19 -11.03 -11.43
N LYS A 116 0.75 -11.35 -10.52
CA LYS A 116 0.45 -11.63 -9.11
C LYS A 116 0.11 -10.34 -8.36
N ILE A 117 -0.74 -10.43 -7.36
CA ILE A 117 -1.08 -9.29 -6.52
C ILE A 117 0.16 -8.85 -5.74
N ARG A 118 0.52 -7.57 -5.88
CA ARG A 118 1.57 -6.91 -5.12
C ARG A 118 1.03 -6.22 -3.88
N SER A 119 -0.09 -5.51 -4.01
CA SER A 119 -0.70 -4.87 -2.84
C SER A 119 -2.19 -4.70 -2.99
N ILE A 120 -2.87 -4.62 -1.84
CA ILE A 120 -4.29 -4.29 -1.70
C ILE A 120 -4.38 -3.06 -0.81
N THR A 121 -4.88 -1.95 -1.34
CA THR A 121 -5.13 -0.73 -0.58
C THR A 121 -6.58 -0.68 -0.16
N LEU A 122 -6.83 -0.41 1.12
CA LEU A 122 -8.17 -0.29 1.69
C LEU A 122 -8.72 1.13 1.48
N TRP A 123 -10.04 1.25 1.51
CA TRP A 123 -10.70 2.55 1.62
C TRP A 123 -10.37 3.21 2.96
N PRO A 124 -10.32 4.57 3.02
CA PRO A 124 -10.16 5.30 4.28
C PRO A 124 -11.23 4.88 5.30
N GLY A 125 -10.80 4.56 6.50
CA GLY A 125 -11.67 4.07 7.58
C GLY A 125 -11.87 2.55 7.64
N ASP A 126 -11.64 1.82 6.56
CA ASP A 126 -11.66 0.36 6.57
C ASP A 126 -10.44 -0.21 7.31
N GLN A 127 -10.66 -1.30 8.01
CA GLN A 127 -9.63 -2.02 8.75
C GLN A 127 -9.82 -3.52 8.58
N ILE A 128 -8.71 -4.26 8.49
CA ILE A 128 -8.70 -5.72 8.48
C ILE A 128 -7.63 -6.24 9.42
N THR A 129 -7.86 -7.41 10.00
CA THR A 129 -6.87 -8.10 10.82
C THR A 129 -6.28 -9.25 10.03
N VAL A 130 -4.96 -9.27 9.92
CA VAL A 130 -4.19 -10.29 9.20
C VAL A 130 -3.15 -10.93 10.10
N ASN A 131 -2.82 -12.18 9.81
CA ASN A 131 -1.72 -12.87 10.49
C ASN A 131 -0.40 -12.44 9.86
N THR A 132 0.41 -11.72 10.62
CA THR A 132 1.79 -11.40 10.22
C THR A 132 2.74 -12.42 10.87
N PRO A 133 4.01 -12.49 10.43
CA PRO A 133 5.03 -13.30 11.10
C PRO A 133 5.25 -12.91 12.58
N LYS A 134 4.81 -11.73 12.97
CA LYS A 134 4.88 -11.22 14.36
C LYS A 134 3.54 -11.36 15.11
N GLY A 135 2.60 -12.14 14.58
CA GLY A 135 1.26 -12.34 15.14
C GLY A 135 0.17 -11.56 14.41
N PRO A 136 -1.08 -11.62 14.90
CA PRO A 136 -2.21 -10.93 14.29
C PRO A 136 -2.06 -9.41 14.44
N VAL A 137 -2.26 -8.70 13.33
CA VAL A 137 -2.17 -7.23 13.27
C VAL A 137 -3.35 -6.66 12.52
N THR A 138 -3.99 -5.65 13.08
CA THR A 138 -5.00 -4.85 12.38
C THR A 138 -4.30 -3.80 11.54
N THR A 139 -4.57 -3.79 10.23
CA THR A 139 -4.11 -2.76 9.30
C THR A 139 -5.24 -1.84 8.89
N LYS A 140 -4.92 -0.56 8.69
CA LYS A 140 -5.85 0.51 8.29
C LYS A 140 -5.61 1.05 6.87
N LEU A 141 -4.52 0.65 6.21
CA LEU A 141 -4.18 1.14 4.88
C LEU A 141 -4.23 0.04 3.83
N GLY A 142 -3.82 -1.16 4.21
CA GLY A 142 -3.75 -2.31 3.32
C GLY A 142 -2.52 -3.16 3.57
N ILE A 143 -2.19 -3.97 2.58
CA ILE A 143 -1.15 -4.98 2.66
C ILE A 143 -0.33 -4.95 1.38
N GLU A 144 1.00 -4.99 1.50
CA GLU A 144 1.89 -5.31 0.39
C GLU A 144 2.43 -6.73 0.57
N PHE A 145 2.55 -7.46 -0.53
CA PHE A 145 3.00 -8.85 -0.57
C PHE A 145 4.31 -8.98 -1.36
N PHE A 146 5.07 -10.00 -1.05
CA PHE A 146 6.04 -10.59 -1.97
C PHE A 146 5.33 -11.42 -3.04
N GLU A 147 6.04 -11.82 -4.11
CA GLU A 147 5.43 -12.64 -5.17
C GLU A 147 5.02 -14.05 -4.72
N ASP A 148 5.56 -14.55 -3.60
CA ASP A 148 5.17 -15.79 -2.94
C ASP A 148 3.97 -15.63 -1.98
N LYS A 149 3.30 -14.46 -1.99
CA LYS A 149 2.15 -14.08 -1.17
C LYS A 149 2.43 -13.88 0.32
N LYS A 150 3.69 -13.91 0.74
CA LYS A 150 4.05 -13.49 2.10
C LYS A 150 3.88 -11.98 2.26
N ILE A 151 3.54 -11.54 3.46
CA ILE A 151 3.39 -10.11 3.76
C ILE A 151 4.75 -9.43 3.73
N ARG A 152 4.87 -8.41 2.88
CA ARG A 152 6.07 -7.57 2.75
C ARG A 152 6.00 -6.32 3.60
N SER A 153 4.85 -5.65 3.59
CA SER A 153 4.65 -4.46 4.41
C SER A 153 3.19 -4.29 4.82
N ILE A 154 2.99 -3.58 5.94
CA ILE A 154 1.68 -3.31 6.51
C ILE A 154 1.70 -2.00 7.29
N GLU A 155 0.62 -1.23 7.24
CA GLU A 155 0.41 -0.08 8.12
C GLU A 155 -0.43 -0.50 9.32
N PRO A 156 0.18 -0.76 10.49
CA PRO A 156 -0.55 -1.21 11.65
C PRO A 156 -1.47 -0.12 12.21
N ALA A 157 -2.52 -0.54 12.88
CA ALA A 157 -3.34 0.36 13.68
C ALA A 157 -2.50 1.01 14.79
N PHE A 158 -2.88 2.25 15.17
CA PHE A 158 -2.20 2.97 16.24
C PHE A 158 -2.11 2.14 17.53
N GLY A 159 -0.94 2.16 18.17
CA GLY A 159 -0.70 1.41 19.40
C GLY A 159 -0.27 -0.05 19.21
N THR A 160 -0.13 -0.51 17.95
CA THR A 160 0.44 -1.84 17.69
C THR A 160 1.91 -1.88 18.11
N ILE A 161 2.30 -2.96 18.79
CA ILE A 161 3.67 -3.19 19.28
C ILE A 161 4.20 -4.48 18.68
N PHE A 162 5.36 -4.41 18.03
CA PHE A 162 6.14 -5.59 17.64
C PHE A 162 7.29 -5.79 18.64
N LYS A 163 7.37 -6.98 19.23
CA LYS A 163 8.50 -7.34 20.09
C LYS A 163 9.73 -7.61 19.23
N THR A 164 10.84 -6.98 19.56
CA THR A 164 12.15 -7.19 18.94
C THR A 164 13.18 -7.51 20.01
N GLU A 165 14.35 -7.96 19.60
CA GLU A 165 15.48 -8.17 20.50
C GLU A 165 15.98 -6.88 21.17
N TYR A 166 15.70 -5.72 20.57
CA TYR A 166 16.06 -4.40 21.08
C TYR A 166 14.98 -3.76 21.97
N GLY A 167 13.78 -4.38 22.05
CA GLY A 167 12.63 -3.88 22.81
C GLY A 167 11.39 -3.68 21.92
N ASP A 168 10.55 -2.75 22.32
CA ASP A 168 9.23 -2.52 21.74
C ASP A 168 9.30 -1.61 20.51
N ALA A 169 9.13 -2.19 19.32
CA ALA A 169 8.93 -1.43 18.09
C ALA A 169 7.46 -1.01 17.96
N LYS A 170 7.22 0.27 17.78
CA LYS A 170 5.88 0.87 17.63
C LYS A 170 5.77 1.52 16.24
N PRO A 171 5.60 0.72 15.17
CA PRO A 171 5.47 1.29 13.82
C PRO A 171 4.19 2.08 13.72
N PHE A 172 4.30 3.26 13.20
CA PHE A 172 3.19 4.13 12.90
C PHE A 172 3.62 5.31 12.04
N MET A 173 2.88 5.58 11.00
CA MET A 173 3.10 6.74 10.17
C MET A 173 1.78 7.47 9.90
N VAL A 174 1.77 8.78 10.15
CA VAL A 174 0.72 9.67 9.67
C VAL A 174 1.25 10.37 8.43
N ARG A 175 0.78 9.95 7.26
CA ARG A 175 0.96 10.74 6.03
C ARG A 175 -0.39 11.31 5.62
N LYS A 176 -0.41 12.61 5.32
CA LYS A 176 -1.60 13.34 4.93
C LYS A 176 -2.18 12.88 3.57
N HIS A 177 -1.40 12.11 2.80
CA HIS A 177 -1.71 11.65 1.44
C HIS A 177 -1.20 10.24 1.17
N MET A 178 -1.38 9.32 2.11
CA MET A 178 -1.11 7.89 1.85
C MET A 178 -2.22 7.35 0.96
N LEU A 179 -1.89 7.17 -0.31
CA LEU A 179 -2.82 6.63 -1.30
C LEU A 179 -2.59 5.14 -1.57
N HIS A 180 -1.48 4.57 -1.07
CA HIS A 180 -1.07 3.21 -1.43
C HIS A 180 -0.43 2.47 -0.26
N SER A 181 -0.75 1.18 -0.14
CA SER A 181 -0.23 0.29 0.92
C SER A 181 1.27 0.04 0.85
N GLU A 182 1.93 0.32 -0.29
CA GLU A 182 3.38 0.17 -0.44
C GLU A 182 4.20 1.13 0.43
N ASP A 183 3.57 2.20 0.92
CA ASP A 183 4.20 3.20 1.80
C ASP A 183 4.04 2.89 3.29
N ALA A 184 3.69 1.66 3.64
CA ALA A 184 3.40 1.24 5.00
C ALA A 184 4.60 1.35 5.96
N SER A 185 4.30 1.57 7.25
CA SER A 185 5.30 1.85 8.27
C SER A 185 6.05 0.63 8.78
N ALA A 186 5.53 -0.58 8.66
CA ALA A 186 6.22 -1.82 9.04
C ALA A 186 6.56 -2.65 7.80
N ARG A 187 7.82 -3.05 7.66
CA ARG A 187 8.33 -3.85 6.54
C ARG A 187 9.02 -5.11 7.05
N PHE A 188 8.76 -6.22 6.39
CA PHE A 188 9.31 -7.53 6.68
C PHE A 188 10.24 -7.99 5.55
N ASP A 189 11.19 -8.86 5.89
CA ASP A 189 11.95 -9.63 4.90
C ASP A 189 11.17 -10.89 4.47
N GLU A 190 11.72 -11.65 3.52
CA GLU A 190 11.12 -12.90 3.01
C GLU A 190 11.02 -14.00 4.07
N ASP A 191 11.84 -13.94 5.13
CA ASP A 191 11.81 -14.86 6.27
C ASP A 191 10.79 -14.42 7.33
N GLY A 192 10.17 -13.24 7.16
CA GLY A 192 9.17 -12.66 8.05
C GLY A 192 9.74 -11.91 9.26
N ASN A 193 11.02 -11.61 9.26
CA ASN A 193 11.60 -10.74 10.27
C ASN A 193 11.24 -9.28 9.98
N LEU A 194 11.07 -8.48 11.03
CA LEU A 194 10.89 -7.04 10.87
C LEU A 194 12.20 -6.43 10.35
N LEU A 195 12.19 -5.97 9.11
CA LEU A 195 13.37 -5.40 8.43
C LEU A 195 13.54 -3.93 8.74
N SER A 196 12.45 -3.19 8.76
CA SER A 196 12.47 -1.76 9.10
C SER A 196 11.09 -1.29 9.52
N PHE A 197 11.07 -0.18 10.24
CA PHE A 197 9.81 0.48 10.55
C PHE A 197 9.98 1.99 10.68
N THR A 198 8.93 2.70 10.32
CA THR A 198 8.78 4.14 10.54
C THR A 198 7.99 4.35 11.82
N THR A 199 8.41 5.27 12.66
CA THR A 199 7.77 5.51 13.94
C THR A 199 7.73 6.98 14.33
N LEU A 200 6.72 7.34 15.12
CA LEU A 200 6.64 8.60 15.87
C LEU A 200 6.81 8.38 17.38
N GLN A 201 6.79 7.13 17.82
CA GLN A 201 6.65 6.77 19.24
C GLN A 201 7.87 6.07 19.82
N THR A 202 8.53 5.21 19.03
CA THR A 202 9.72 4.49 19.52
C THR A 202 10.87 5.46 19.72
N ARG A 203 11.47 5.40 20.90
CA ARG A 203 12.75 6.02 21.22
C ARG A 203 13.84 4.98 21.12
N VAL A 204 14.98 5.37 20.58
CA VAL A 204 16.17 4.51 20.50
C VAL A 204 17.24 5.09 21.39
N GLU A 205 17.66 4.33 22.38
CA GLU A 205 18.81 4.64 23.21
C GLU A 205 19.99 3.84 22.70
N ALA A 206 21.06 4.53 22.33
CA ALA A 206 22.29 3.92 21.86
C ALA A 206 23.46 4.89 22.10
N ASP A 207 24.60 4.36 22.51
CA ASP A 207 25.85 5.12 22.72
C ASP A 207 25.66 6.34 23.65
N GLY A 208 24.85 6.17 24.70
CA GLY A 208 24.53 7.20 25.68
C GLY A 208 23.65 8.35 25.16
N LYS A 209 23.07 8.20 23.96
CA LYS A 209 22.19 9.19 23.35
C LYS A 209 20.79 8.62 23.14
N ILE A 210 19.79 9.52 23.14
CA ILE A 210 18.40 9.17 22.84
C ILE A 210 18.01 9.78 21.49
N TYR A 211 17.60 8.93 20.58
CA TYR A 211 17.07 9.28 19.26
C TYR A 211 15.57 9.10 19.26
N LYS A 212 14.85 10.09 18.73
CA LYS A 212 13.38 10.08 18.64
C LYS A 212 12.92 10.83 17.40
N ALA A 213 11.69 10.54 16.97
CA ALA A 213 11.03 11.33 15.94
C ALA A 213 10.91 12.81 16.40
N GLY A 214 10.91 13.74 15.44
CA GLY A 214 10.58 15.13 15.69
C GLY A 214 9.07 15.32 15.88
N ASP A 215 8.37 15.30 14.77
CA ASP A 215 6.91 15.36 14.70
C ASP A 215 6.40 14.45 13.58
N TYR A 216 5.11 14.54 13.24
CA TYR A 216 4.53 13.74 12.15
C TYR A 216 5.13 14.03 10.76
N ARG A 217 5.84 15.16 10.57
CA ARG A 217 6.57 15.50 9.32
C ARG A 217 7.99 14.97 9.31
N SER A 218 8.49 14.59 10.49
CA SER A 218 9.87 14.18 10.72
C SER A 218 9.90 12.84 11.48
N PRO A 219 9.35 11.76 10.93
CA PRO A 219 9.35 10.46 11.56
C PRO A 219 10.78 9.91 11.64
N LEU A 220 10.99 8.99 12.58
CA LEU A 220 12.20 8.19 12.65
C LEU A 220 11.98 6.88 11.86
N ILE A 221 12.91 6.56 10.97
CA ILE A 221 12.95 5.27 10.27
C ILE A 221 14.05 4.44 10.93
N ILE A 222 13.69 3.25 11.37
CA ILE A 222 14.59 2.31 12.03
C ILE A 222 14.77 1.10 11.11
N TYR A 223 16.01 0.74 10.83
CA TYR A 223 16.40 -0.42 10.04
C TYR A 223 17.01 -1.46 10.98
N LEU A 224 16.57 -2.71 10.84
CA LEU A 224 17.04 -3.84 11.63
C LEU A 224 17.83 -4.78 10.71
N GLY A 225 19.14 -4.77 10.85
CA GLY A 225 20.06 -5.66 10.14
C GLY A 225 20.61 -6.75 11.07
N LYS A 226 21.25 -7.77 10.50
CA LYS A 226 21.98 -8.76 11.27
C LYS A 226 23.18 -8.08 11.95
N GLY A 227 23.13 -7.94 13.27
CA GLY A 227 24.19 -7.29 14.05
C GLY A 227 24.29 -5.77 13.88
N SER A 228 23.24 -5.11 13.37
CA SER A 228 23.25 -3.66 13.20
C SER A 228 21.86 -3.04 13.32
N VAL A 229 21.81 -1.81 13.82
CA VAL A 229 20.62 -0.97 13.83
C VAL A 229 20.93 0.35 13.14
N GLY A 230 20.14 0.69 12.12
CA GLY A 230 20.26 1.94 11.39
C GLY A 230 19.13 2.90 11.75
N LEU A 231 19.45 4.19 11.88
CA LEU A 231 18.49 5.26 12.14
C LEU A 231 18.55 6.30 11.04
N ARG A 232 17.39 6.62 10.47
CA ARG A 232 17.23 7.71 9.51
C ARG A 232 16.08 8.61 9.95
N GLY A 233 16.31 9.91 9.93
CA GLY A 233 15.29 10.88 10.36
C GLY A 233 15.51 12.26 9.75
N ALA A 234 14.80 13.25 10.28
CA ALA A 234 15.00 14.64 9.93
C ALA A 234 16.39 15.16 10.33
N ASN A 235 16.78 16.31 9.76
CA ASN A 235 18.07 16.97 10.01
C ASN A 235 19.27 16.09 9.65
N ASP A 236 19.20 15.38 8.52
CA ASP A 236 20.27 14.52 7.98
C ASP A 236 20.74 13.42 8.93
N LEU A 237 19.90 13.04 9.91
CA LEU A 237 20.18 11.91 10.77
C LEU A 237 20.30 10.65 9.91
N ASN A 238 21.49 10.07 9.88
CA ASN A 238 21.78 8.79 9.22
C ASN A 238 22.91 8.11 9.99
N VAL A 239 22.54 7.29 10.99
CA VAL A 239 23.49 6.69 11.93
C VAL A 239 23.28 5.18 11.95
N TRP A 240 24.37 4.43 12.01
CA TRP A 240 24.39 2.98 12.12
C TRP A 240 25.17 2.55 13.34
N PHE A 241 24.61 1.61 14.10
CA PHE A 241 25.21 1.02 15.27
C PHE A 241 25.54 -0.43 15.00
N ASP A 242 26.77 -0.82 15.28
CA ASP A 242 27.17 -2.22 15.38
C ASP A 242 26.73 -2.74 16.75
N THR A 243 25.76 -3.65 16.76
CA THR A 243 25.16 -4.16 18.00
C THR A 243 26.03 -5.18 18.73
N GLN A 244 27.17 -5.58 18.16
CA GLN A 244 28.18 -6.34 18.87
C GLN A 244 29.00 -5.46 19.84
N HIS A 245 29.09 -4.16 19.53
CA HIS A 245 29.92 -3.20 20.31
C HIS A 245 29.10 -2.08 20.95
N THR A 246 27.85 -1.90 20.55
CA THR A 246 26.94 -0.86 21.05
C THR A 246 25.63 -1.47 21.52
N GLU A 247 25.29 -1.24 22.79
CA GLU A 247 23.97 -1.62 23.30
C GLU A 247 22.91 -0.70 22.71
N VAL A 248 21.87 -1.28 22.09
CA VAL A 248 20.74 -0.56 21.50
C VAL A 248 19.47 -1.01 22.20
N ARG A 249 18.65 -0.05 22.66
CA ARG A 249 17.37 -0.31 23.32
C ARG A 249 16.24 0.52 22.72
N PHE A 250 15.08 -0.09 22.59
CA PHE A 250 13.83 0.58 22.18
C PHE A 250 12.89 0.74 23.38
N SER A 251 12.24 1.93 23.44
CA SER A 251 11.26 2.24 24.48
C SER A 251 10.05 3.02 23.94
#